data_9ed808ded4827976a3b655b28224a280
#
_entry.id   9ed808ded4827976a3b655b28224a280
#
_cell.length_a   1.000
_cell.length_b   1.000
_cell.length_c   1.000
_cell.angle_alpha   90.00
_cell.angle_beta   90.00
_cell.angle_gamma   90.00
#
_symmetry.space_group_name_H-M   'P 1'
#
loop_
_entity.id
_entity.type
_entity.pdbx_description
1 polymer ?
#
loop_
_entity_poly.entity_id
_entity_poly.type
_entity_poly.pdbx_seq_one_letter_code
_entity_poly.pdbx_strand_id
1 'polypeptide(L)'
;MGIKLEDVDKNFRVESTLGLDDIKFYDVRKAPFKLYGADPSTFEGEEYWRMAKHVSDEIPHLFWHSKCSAGFRVRFKTDSEYVAVKVKIYSEPTVFETRCRCCDLYVDFENVSRFAGRFTPPKDVYEEYEAVIHFGNREERYLTLNLMNYEMLGDIKIGLQEDASLGEGRKYLDIKPILYYGSSITQGGCASRPGNTYQAIINRRNNIDYINLGFSGSAKAEIPVMEYIASREMSVFVYDYDHNAPNVDYLRETHERGYKIIREKHPDLPIIFLTKPDYDNNYAAENGYFDGNVKRRTVVMQTYINAVNAGDRNVYFIDGAQFFNIDEGDCCVADGCHPTDLGFKRMADVIGNQIDRVLRRL
;
A
#
# COMPACT_ATOMS: atom_id res chain seq x y z
N MET A 1 4.66 35.75 25.47
CA MET A 1 3.72 34.86 24.79
C MET A 1 2.71 35.75 24.10
N GLY A 2 2.70 35.77 22.75
CA GLY A 2 1.67 36.52 22.03
C GLY A 2 0.35 35.73 22.08
N ILE A 3 -0.73 36.38 22.42
CA ILE A 3 -2.08 35.82 22.34
C ILE A 3 -2.37 35.69 20.86
N LYS A 4 -2.71 34.48 20.39
CA LYS A 4 -3.13 34.27 19.03
C LYS A 4 -4.51 34.89 18.82
N LEU A 5 -4.72 35.56 17.70
CA LEU A 5 -6.00 36.21 17.36
C LEU A 5 -7.21 35.25 17.43
N GLU A 6 -6.98 33.99 17.07
CA GLU A 6 -7.98 32.91 17.15
C GLU A 6 -8.43 32.55 18.58
N ASP A 7 -7.60 32.89 19.59
CA ASP A 7 -7.92 32.70 21.02
C ASP A 7 -8.82 33.85 21.55
N VAL A 8 -8.89 34.97 20.81
CA VAL A 8 -9.69 36.15 21.14
C VAL A 8 -11.06 36.15 20.48
N ASP A 9 -11.12 35.68 19.24
CA ASP A 9 -12.38 35.54 18.48
C ASP A 9 -12.32 34.35 17.53
N LYS A 10 -13.25 33.40 17.73
CA LYS A 10 -13.35 32.18 16.91
C LYS A 10 -13.62 32.45 15.41
N ASN A 11 -14.09 33.67 15.07
CA ASN A 11 -14.32 34.11 13.69
C ASN A 11 -13.01 34.42 12.94
N PHE A 12 -11.86 34.53 13.64
CA PHE A 12 -10.53 34.69 13.05
C PHE A 12 -9.80 33.37 12.82
N ARG A 13 -10.47 32.24 12.99
CA ARG A 13 -9.87 30.94 12.72
C ARG A 13 -9.74 30.74 11.22
N VAL A 14 -8.50 30.78 10.71
CA VAL A 14 -8.21 30.39 9.33
C VAL A 14 -8.36 28.86 9.25
N GLU A 15 -9.46 28.38 8.70
CA GLU A 15 -9.72 26.94 8.55
C GLU A 15 -8.80 26.28 7.52
N SER A 16 -8.28 27.06 6.57
CA SER A 16 -7.43 26.60 5.48
C SER A 16 -6.40 27.65 5.06
N THR A 17 -5.22 27.18 4.66
CA THR A 17 -4.14 28.01 4.07
C THR A 17 -4.24 28.11 2.55
N LEU A 18 -5.22 27.45 1.92
CA LEU A 18 -5.37 27.36 0.46
C LEU A 18 -5.98 28.60 -0.20
N GLY A 19 -6.51 29.57 0.60
CA GLY A 19 -7.17 30.77 0.07
C GLY A 19 -8.50 30.46 -0.63
N LEU A 20 -9.20 29.41 -0.20
CA LEU A 20 -10.50 28.99 -0.69
C LEU A 20 -11.54 29.33 0.38
N ASP A 21 -12.43 30.31 0.10
CA ASP A 21 -13.40 30.83 1.06
C ASP A 21 -14.60 29.89 1.27
N ASP A 22 -14.83 28.98 0.30
CA ASP A 22 -15.96 28.06 0.25
C ASP A 22 -15.60 26.61 0.59
N ILE A 23 -14.41 26.39 1.18
CA ILE A 23 -13.93 25.04 1.50
C ILE A 23 -14.52 24.50 2.80
N LYS A 24 -14.97 23.25 2.75
CA LYS A 24 -15.40 22.48 3.92
C LYS A 24 -14.64 21.17 4.01
N PHE A 25 -14.05 20.89 5.18
CA PHE A 25 -13.27 19.69 5.42
C PHE A 25 -14.10 18.59 6.08
N TYR A 26 -13.92 17.35 5.58
CA TYR A 26 -14.63 16.16 6.02
C TYR A 26 -13.64 15.09 6.51
N ASP A 27 -13.98 14.42 7.61
CA ASP A 27 -13.25 13.24 8.10
C ASP A 27 -13.50 12.04 7.17
N VAL A 28 -12.43 11.46 6.63
CA VAL A 28 -12.49 10.34 5.67
C VAL A 28 -13.00 9.03 6.27
N ARG A 29 -13.07 8.92 7.61
CA ARG A 29 -13.64 7.76 8.31
C ARG A 29 -15.16 7.80 8.41
N LYS A 30 -15.77 8.94 8.08
CA LYS A 30 -17.23 9.16 8.17
C LYS A 30 -17.90 9.00 6.83
N ALA A 31 -19.11 8.43 6.84
CA ALA A 31 -19.94 8.39 5.64
C ALA A 31 -20.15 9.80 5.05
N PRO A 32 -20.23 9.93 3.70
CA PRO A 32 -20.29 8.84 2.72
C PRO A 32 -18.91 8.37 2.21
N PHE A 33 -17.80 8.86 2.77
CA PHE A 33 -16.47 8.36 2.44
C PHE A 33 -16.33 6.90 2.88
N LYS A 34 -15.58 6.14 2.10
CA LYS A 34 -15.20 4.79 2.48
C LYS A 34 -13.68 4.64 2.43
N LEU A 35 -13.08 4.45 3.60
CA LEU A 35 -11.67 4.16 3.77
C LEU A 35 -11.44 2.65 3.63
N TYR A 36 -10.52 2.25 2.77
CA TYR A 36 -10.11 0.88 2.50
C TYR A 36 -8.66 0.64 2.88
N GLY A 37 -8.30 -0.60 3.12
CA GLY A 37 -6.93 -1.05 3.40
C GLY A 37 -6.48 -0.86 4.84
N ALA A 38 -7.27 -0.18 5.68
CA ALA A 38 -7.01 0.02 7.10
C ALA A 38 -7.42 -1.20 7.95
N ASP A 39 -6.76 -1.38 9.09
CA ASP A 39 -7.23 -2.31 10.11
C ASP A 39 -8.55 -1.80 10.73
N PRO A 40 -9.49 -2.69 11.10
CA PRO A 40 -10.76 -2.29 11.72
C PRO A 40 -10.61 -1.39 12.95
N SER A 41 -9.57 -1.55 13.76
CA SER A 41 -9.29 -0.70 14.93
C SER A 41 -9.14 0.79 14.58
N THR A 42 -8.83 1.13 13.33
CA THR A 42 -8.82 2.53 12.83
C THR A 42 -10.19 3.20 12.95
N PHE A 43 -11.28 2.45 12.82
CA PHE A 43 -12.65 2.99 12.87
C PHE A 43 -13.20 3.07 14.30
N GLU A 44 -12.60 2.34 15.23
CA GLU A 44 -12.99 2.28 16.64
C GLU A 44 -12.20 3.28 17.49
N GLY A 45 -11.04 3.73 17.00
CA GLY A 45 -10.10 4.62 17.68
C GLY A 45 -9.83 5.94 16.97
N GLU A 46 -8.89 6.70 17.51
CA GLU A 46 -8.43 7.98 16.94
C GLU A 46 -7.27 7.79 15.95
N GLU A 47 -6.56 6.66 16.03
CA GLU A 47 -5.35 6.39 15.26
C GLU A 47 -5.62 5.56 14.00
N TYR A 48 -4.73 5.70 13.03
CA TYR A 48 -4.76 4.94 11.78
C TYR A 48 -3.77 3.78 11.85
N TRP A 49 -4.24 2.56 11.57
CA TRP A 49 -3.47 1.32 11.63
C TRP A 49 -3.65 0.47 10.37
N ARG A 50 -2.54 -0.05 9.82
CA ARG A 50 -2.58 -1.11 8.78
C ARG A 50 -2.69 -2.51 9.39
N MET A 51 -2.05 -2.69 10.53
CA MET A 51 -2.07 -3.91 11.32
C MET A 51 -2.52 -3.55 12.74
N ALA A 52 -3.28 -4.43 13.37
CA ALA A 52 -3.83 -4.17 14.69
C ALA A 52 -2.74 -3.79 15.72
N LYS A 53 -3.06 -2.81 16.56
CA LYS A 53 -2.13 -2.25 17.55
C LYS A 53 -1.52 -3.32 18.45
N HIS A 54 -2.32 -4.29 18.93
CA HIS A 54 -1.84 -5.34 19.83
C HIS A 54 -0.71 -6.19 19.20
N VAL A 55 -0.76 -6.46 17.89
CA VAL A 55 0.31 -7.17 17.19
C VAL A 55 1.58 -6.30 17.11
N SER A 56 1.41 -5.00 16.86
CA SER A 56 2.53 -4.04 16.89
C SER A 56 3.17 -3.93 18.28
N ASP A 57 2.38 -4.01 19.36
CA ASP A 57 2.89 -3.96 20.74
C ASP A 57 3.73 -5.20 21.05
N GLU A 58 3.37 -6.38 20.51
CA GLU A 58 4.16 -7.61 20.65
C GLU A 58 5.45 -7.59 19.79
N ILE A 59 5.45 -6.84 18.68
CA ILE A 59 6.55 -6.77 17.72
C ILE A 59 6.96 -5.31 17.50
N PRO A 60 7.70 -4.68 18.45
CA PRO A 60 7.93 -3.25 18.45
C PRO A 60 8.59 -2.67 17.20
N HIS A 61 9.42 -3.45 16.48
CA HIS A 61 10.05 -2.98 15.24
C HIS A 61 9.05 -2.81 14.08
N LEU A 62 7.81 -3.29 14.21
CA LEU A 62 6.73 -3.07 13.24
C LEU A 62 5.86 -1.84 13.56
N PHE A 63 6.02 -1.21 14.74
CA PHE A 63 5.15 -0.13 15.19
C PHE A 63 5.05 1.00 14.15
N TRP A 64 6.19 1.54 13.74
CA TRP A 64 6.24 2.62 12.74
C TRP A 64 5.57 2.20 11.42
N HIS A 65 5.92 1.03 10.92
CA HIS A 65 5.36 0.52 9.66
C HIS A 65 3.86 0.26 9.75
N SER A 66 3.37 -0.19 10.89
CA SER A 66 1.94 -0.46 11.11
C SER A 66 1.09 0.80 11.09
N LYS A 67 1.68 1.96 11.36
CA LYS A 67 1.03 3.28 11.29
C LYS A 67 1.25 4.00 9.95
N CYS A 68 2.11 3.52 9.06
CA CYS A 68 2.20 4.03 7.70
C CYS A 68 0.91 3.75 6.94
N SER A 69 0.52 4.64 6.04
CA SER A 69 -0.74 4.51 5.30
C SER A 69 -0.64 3.76 3.96
N ALA A 70 0.42 2.97 3.76
CA ALA A 70 0.60 2.20 2.53
C ALA A 70 -0.63 1.33 2.22
N GLY A 71 -1.20 1.51 1.05
CA GLY A 71 -2.40 0.80 0.64
C GLY A 71 -3.72 1.37 1.17
N PHE A 72 -3.73 2.44 1.96
CA PHE A 72 -4.97 3.12 2.31
C PHE A 72 -5.55 3.88 1.12
N ARG A 73 -6.85 3.76 0.93
CA ARG A 73 -7.58 4.42 -0.15
C ARG A 73 -8.91 4.94 0.35
N VAL A 74 -9.24 6.18 -0.04
CA VAL A 74 -10.55 6.79 0.23
C VAL A 74 -11.32 6.88 -1.05
N ARG A 75 -12.53 6.33 -1.09
CA ARG A 75 -13.42 6.42 -2.25
C ARG A 75 -14.67 7.24 -1.92
N PHE A 76 -15.02 8.15 -2.82
CA PHE A 76 -16.15 9.04 -2.68
C PHE A 76 -16.61 9.55 -4.05
N LYS A 77 -17.71 10.29 -4.08
CA LYS A 77 -18.28 10.92 -5.27
C LYS A 77 -18.57 12.38 -4.96
N THR A 78 -18.25 13.29 -5.88
CA THR A 78 -18.53 14.72 -5.74
C THR A 78 -18.59 15.41 -7.09
N ASP A 79 -19.25 16.56 -7.15
CA ASP A 79 -19.22 17.51 -8.27
C ASP A 79 -18.38 18.77 -7.95
N SER A 80 -17.65 18.80 -6.84
CA SER A 80 -16.78 19.92 -6.48
C SER A 80 -15.78 20.24 -7.61
N GLU A 81 -15.58 21.54 -7.90
CA GLU A 81 -14.59 22.00 -8.88
C GLU A 81 -13.16 21.75 -8.45
N TYR A 82 -12.96 21.46 -7.18
CA TYR A 82 -11.67 21.08 -6.63
C TYR A 82 -11.82 20.00 -5.57
N VAL A 83 -10.72 19.29 -5.33
CA VAL A 83 -10.53 18.43 -4.16
C VAL A 83 -9.27 18.91 -3.45
N ALA A 84 -9.39 19.18 -2.16
CA ALA A 84 -8.27 19.48 -1.29
C ALA A 84 -8.06 18.35 -0.29
N VAL A 85 -6.85 18.27 0.25
CA VAL A 85 -6.53 17.43 1.41
C VAL A 85 -5.90 18.30 2.49
N LYS A 86 -6.23 17.97 3.75
CA LYS A 86 -5.51 18.41 4.94
C LYS A 86 -4.98 17.16 5.62
N VAL A 87 -3.66 17.04 5.68
CA VAL A 87 -2.97 15.83 6.11
C VAL A 87 -2.04 16.14 7.26
N LYS A 88 -2.21 15.41 8.37
CA LYS A 88 -1.28 15.41 9.49
C LYS A 88 -0.45 14.14 9.44
N ILE A 89 0.85 14.30 9.47
CA ILE A 89 1.84 13.21 9.41
C ILE A 89 2.80 13.31 10.58
N TYR A 90 3.42 12.19 10.93
CA TYR A 90 4.50 12.14 11.92
C TYR A 90 5.77 11.66 11.21
N SER A 91 6.40 12.57 10.46
CA SER A 91 7.65 12.31 9.75
C SER A 91 8.85 12.77 10.58
N GLU A 92 9.91 11.99 10.52
CA GLU A 92 11.22 12.49 10.88
C GLU A 92 11.86 13.19 9.67
N PRO A 93 12.72 14.22 9.89
CA PRO A 93 13.37 14.97 8.80
C PRO A 93 14.26 14.13 7.88
N THR A 94 14.62 12.93 8.27
CA THR A 94 15.43 12.01 7.45
C THR A 94 14.61 11.46 6.30
N VAL A 95 14.58 12.21 5.22
CA VAL A 95 13.95 11.76 3.97
C VAL A 95 14.89 10.77 3.30
N PHE A 96 14.55 9.49 3.31
CA PHE A 96 15.08 8.57 2.32
C PHE A 96 14.49 8.95 0.96
N GLU A 97 15.30 9.02 -0.07
CA GLU A 97 14.88 9.29 -1.46
C GLU A 97 13.79 8.32 -1.93
N THR A 98 13.68 7.16 -1.27
CA THR A 98 12.69 6.11 -1.52
C THR A 98 11.28 6.40 -0.98
N ARG A 99 11.08 7.49 -0.22
CA ARG A 99 9.80 7.81 0.42
C ARG A 99 8.95 8.72 -0.45
N CYS A 100 7.85 8.20 -0.93
CA CYS A 100 6.81 9.02 -1.52
C CYS A 100 5.90 9.59 -0.42
N ARG A 101 5.97 10.90 -0.18
CA ARG A 101 5.19 11.64 0.82
C ARG A 101 3.89 12.22 0.27
N CYS A 102 3.58 12.00 -0.99
CA CYS A 102 2.35 12.51 -1.59
C CYS A 102 1.21 11.52 -1.47
N CYS A 103 -0.03 12.04 -1.46
CA CYS A 103 -1.21 11.31 -1.86
C CYS A 103 -1.44 11.49 -3.36
N ASP A 104 -2.15 10.58 -4.01
CA ASP A 104 -2.55 10.76 -5.40
C ASP A 104 -4.03 10.48 -5.63
N LEU A 105 -4.63 11.22 -6.57
CA LEU A 105 -6.04 11.20 -6.88
C LEU A 105 -6.28 10.62 -8.27
N TYR A 106 -7.29 9.76 -8.35
CA TYR A 106 -7.80 9.18 -9.59
C TYR A 106 -9.27 9.50 -9.77
N VAL A 107 -9.66 9.76 -11.02
CA VAL A 107 -11.07 9.74 -11.45
C VAL A 107 -11.40 8.34 -11.93
N ASP A 108 -12.42 7.73 -11.35
CA ASP A 108 -12.85 6.36 -11.65
C ASP A 108 -13.99 6.37 -12.68
N PHE A 109 -13.72 5.87 -13.87
CA PHE A 109 -14.70 5.58 -14.90
C PHE A 109 -15.10 4.10 -14.83
N GLU A 110 -16.08 3.70 -15.63
CA GLU A 110 -16.61 2.34 -15.60
C GLU A 110 -15.50 1.26 -15.77
N ASN A 111 -14.62 1.45 -16.74
CA ASN A 111 -13.63 0.46 -17.13
C ASN A 111 -12.17 0.91 -16.93
N VAL A 112 -11.96 2.12 -16.41
CA VAL A 112 -10.62 2.70 -16.26
C VAL A 112 -10.61 3.78 -15.18
N SER A 113 -9.53 3.84 -14.41
CA SER A 113 -9.26 4.98 -13.52
C SER A 113 -8.13 5.82 -14.12
N ARG A 114 -8.31 7.12 -14.17
CA ARG A 114 -7.34 8.07 -14.72
C ARG A 114 -6.73 8.92 -13.61
N PHE A 115 -5.43 9.07 -13.67
CA PHE A 115 -4.70 9.94 -12.75
C PHE A 115 -5.11 11.40 -12.94
N ALA A 116 -5.59 12.02 -11.85
CA ALA A 116 -6.01 13.42 -11.83
C ALA A 116 -4.91 14.35 -11.33
N GLY A 117 -4.09 13.88 -10.37
CA GLY A 117 -3.03 14.69 -9.79
C GLY A 117 -2.50 14.09 -8.49
N ARG A 118 -1.53 14.77 -7.89
CA ARG A 118 -0.97 14.40 -6.59
C ARG A 118 -1.01 15.60 -5.64
N PHE A 119 -1.23 15.29 -4.38
CA PHE A 119 -1.14 16.24 -3.27
C PHE A 119 0.24 16.05 -2.64
N THR A 120 1.13 16.99 -2.88
CA THR A 120 2.52 16.93 -2.42
C THR A 120 2.70 17.93 -1.30
N PRO A 121 3.27 17.54 -0.14
CA PRO A 121 3.61 18.49 0.91
C PRO A 121 4.61 19.53 0.37
N PRO A 122 4.54 20.79 0.82
CA PRO A 122 5.58 21.76 0.54
C PRO A 122 6.94 21.27 1.02
N LYS A 123 8.00 21.83 0.45
CA LYS A 123 9.38 21.54 0.87
C LYS A 123 9.53 21.89 2.37
N ASP A 124 10.22 21.02 3.10
CA ASP A 124 10.54 21.21 4.54
C ASP A 124 9.31 21.21 5.49
N VAL A 125 8.14 20.72 5.03
CA VAL A 125 6.96 20.49 5.86
C VAL A 125 6.88 19.02 6.28
N TYR A 126 6.87 18.74 7.60
CA TYR A 126 6.98 17.40 8.17
C TYR A 126 5.83 17.01 9.12
N GLU A 127 4.92 17.93 9.43
CA GLU A 127 3.85 17.69 10.41
C GLU A 127 2.45 17.75 9.78
N GLU A 128 2.10 18.88 9.19
CA GLU A 128 0.79 19.08 8.60
C GLU A 128 0.91 19.87 7.30
N TYR A 129 0.15 19.49 6.28
CA TYR A 129 0.07 20.25 5.04
C TYR A 129 -1.33 20.22 4.42
N GLU A 130 -1.62 21.23 3.62
CA GLU A 130 -2.79 21.27 2.76
C GLU A 130 -2.33 21.32 1.31
N ALA A 131 -3.10 20.70 0.43
CA ALA A 131 -2.87 20.77 -1.01
C ALA A 131 -4.21 20.63 -1.75
N VAL A 132 -4.29 21.16 -2.97
CA VAL A 132 -5.53 21.17 -3.77
C VAL A 132 -5.26 20.77 -5.21
N ILE A 133 -6.23 20.07 -5.81
CA ILE A 133 -6.32 19.77 -7.25
C ILE A 133 -7.61 20.38 -7.77
N HIS A 134 -7.49 21.24 -8.80
CA HIS A 134 -8.64 21.88 -9.46
C HIS A 134 -9.06 21.11 -10.70
N PHE A 135 -10.36 20.87 -10.87
CA PHE A 135 -10.96 20.29 -12.08
C PHE A 135 -11.50 21.35 -13.04
N GLY A 136 -11.82 22.53 -12.54
CA GLY A 136 -12.29 23.66 -13.32
C GLY A 136 -13.73 23.54 -13.84
N ASN A 137 -14.49 22.54 -13.38
CA ASN A 137 -15.92 22.39 -13.66
C ASN A 137 -16.63 21.56 -12.58
N ARG A 138 -17.97 21.62 -12.57
CA ARG A 138 -18.87 20.96 -11.61
C ARG A 138 -19.42 19.61 -12.11
N GLU A 139 -18.64 18.86 -12.89
CA GLU A 139 -19.04 17.51 -13.27
C GLU A 139 -18.96 16.54 -12.09
N GLU A 140 -19.97 15.68 -11.92
CA GLU A 140 -19.95 14.62 -10.91
C GLU A 140 -18.88 13.57 -11.25
N ARG A 141 -18.01 13.25 -10.28
CA ARG A 141 -16.89 12.31 -10.42
C ARG A 141 -16.88 11.31 -9.31
N TYR A 142 -16.63 10.05 -9.67
CA TYR A 142 -16.18 9.04 -8.72
C TYR A 142 -14.67 9.14 -8.56
N LEU A 143 -14.20 9.18 -7.33
CA LEU A 143 -12.82 9.48 -7.00
C LEU A 143 -12.23 8.42 -6.07
N THR A 144 -10.96 8.10 -6.31
CA THR A 144 -10.12 7.31 -5.41
C THR A 144 -8.87 8.11 -5.05
N LEU A 145 -8.74 8.42 -3.76
CA LEU A 145 -7.54 9.02 -3.16
C LEU A 145 -6.70 7.90 -2.55
N ASN A 146 -5.48 7.68 -3.05
CA ASN A 146 -4.50 6.79 -2.43
C ASN A 146 -3.63 7.58 -1.46
N LEU A 147 -3.37 7.03 -0.28
CA LEU A 147 -2.56 7.68 0.75
C LEU A 147 -1.10 7.25 0.67
N MET A 148 -0.24 7.96 1.37
CA MET A 148 1.22 7.85 1.33
C MET A 148 1.70 6.45 1.75
N ASN A 149 2.79 5.97 1.10
CA ASN A 149 3.31 4.63 1.39
C ASN A 149 4.19 4.57 2.65
N TYR A 150 4.87 5.66 3.00
CA TYR A 150 5.93 5.64 4.01
C TYR A 150 5.76 6.65 5.14
N GLU A 151 4.61 7.30 5.25
CA GLU A 151 4.36 8.25 6.33
C GLU A 151 3.42 7.65 7.37
N MET A 152 3.74 7.85 8.64
CA MET A 152 2.77 7.61 9.72
C MET A 152 1.66 8.65 9.62
N LEU A 153 0.44 8.17 9.43
CA LEU A 153 -0.72 9.03 9.30
C LEU A 153 -1.25 9.44 10.66
N GLY A 154 -1.25 10.73 10.93
CA GLY A 154 -1.87 11.32 12.11
C GLY A 154 -3.34 11.62 11.90
N ASP A 155 -3.67 12.32 10.81
CA ASP A 155 -5.04 12.61 10.41
C ASP A 155 -5.09 12.91 8.91
N ILE A 156 -6.27 12.74 8.30
CA ILE A 156 -6.54 13.18 6.95
C ILE A 156 -7.99 13.63 6.80
N LYS A 157 -8.17 14.79 6.17
CA LYS A 157 -9.47 15.32 5.79
C LYS A 157 -9.50 15.63 4.30
N ILE A 158 -10.65 15.47 3.69
CA ILE A 158 -10.92 15.89 2.31
C ILE A 158 -11.69 17.19 2.35
N GLY A 159 -11.16 18.20 1.66
CA GLY A 159 -11.81 19.52 1.45
C GLY A 159 -12.52 19.58 0.11
N LEU A 160 -13.77 20.01 0.14
CA LEU A 160 -14.63 20.21 -1.03
C LEU A 160 -15.31 21.58 -0.94
N GLN A 161 -15.87 22.07 -2.04
CA GLN A 161 -16.78 23.23 -1.97
C GLN A 161 -17.95 22.94 -1.04
N GLU A 162 -18.35 23.88 -0.22
CA GLU A 162 -19.38 23.70 0.80
C GLU A 162 -20.73 23.29 0.20
N ASP A 163 -21.05 23.81 -0.98
CA ASP A 163 -22.29 23.54 -1.73
C ASP A 163 -22.20 22.35 -2.69
N ALA A 164 -21.03 21.66 -2.74
CA ALA A 164 -20.85 20.52 -3.62
C ALA A 164 -21.63 19.29 -3.13
N SER A 165 -22.11 18.51 -4.08
CA SER A 165 -22.66 17.19 -3.79
C SER A 165 -21.55 16.26 -3.25
N LEU A 166 -21.90 15.39 -2.29
CA LEU A 166 -21.02 14.40 -1.72
C LEU A 166 -21.77 13.08 -1.57
N GLY A 167 -21.23 12.01 -2.12
CA GLY A 167 -21.85 10.69 -2.10
C GLY A 167 -20.84 9.55 -2.02
N GLU A 168 -21.36 8.32 -1.94
CA GLU A 168 -20.52 7.11 -1.92
C GLU A 168 -19.71 6.97 -3.21
N GLY A 169 -18.45 6.56 -3.07
CA GLY A 169 -17.58 6.25 -4.18
C GLY A 169 -18.01 4.97 -4.91
N ARG A 170 -17.33 4.68 -6.02
CA ARG A 170 -17.53 3.44 -6.76
C ARG A 170 -17.20 2.24 -5.86
N LYS A 171 -18.08 1.24 -5.80
CA LYS A 171 -17.82 0.02 -5.02
C LYS A 171 -16.80 -0.86 -5.72
N TYR A 172 -15.97 -1.53 -4.96
CA TYR A 172 -15.17 -2.65 -5.45
C TYR A 172 -16.06 -3.84 -5.81
N LEU A 173 -15.53 -4.79 -6.57
CA LEU A 173 -16.19 -6.08 -6.78
C LEU A 173 -16.52 -6.72 -5.43
N ASP A 174 -17.65 -7.42 -5.37
CA ASP A 174 -18.14 -8.08 -4.14
C ASP A 174 -17.38 -9.39 -3.87
N ILE A 175 -16.08 -9.24 -3.68
CA ILE A 175 -15.17 -10.31 -3.24
C ILE A 175 -14.32 -9.80 -2.08
N LYS A 176 -13.77 -10.72 -1.29
CA LYS A 176 -12.84 -10.36 -0.21
C LYS A 176 -11.58 -9.69 -0.78
N PRO A 177 -10.91 -8.81 -0.02
CA PRO A 177 -9.70 -8.15 -0.50
C PRO A 177 -8.58 -9.15 -0.82
N ILE A 178 -7.66 -8.76 -1.70
CA ILE A 178 -6.38 -9.45 -1.86
C ILE A 178 -5.45 -8.95 -0.75
N LEU A 179 -4.81 -9.87 -0.02
CA LEU A 179 -3.85 -9.49 1.01
C LEU A 179 -2.42 -9.73 0.53
N TYR A 180 -1.60 -8.70 0.63
CA TYR A 180 -0.18 -8.73 0.28
C TYR A 180 0.66 -8.56 1.54
N TYR A 181 1.56 -9.51 1.80
CA TYR A 181 2.53 -9.42 2.90
C TYR A 181 3.95 -9.51 2.35
N GLY A 182 4.81 -8.58 2.76
CA GLY A 182 6.19 -8.57 2.27
C GLY A 182 7.04 -7.39 2.73
N SER A 183 8.05 -7.08 1.92
CA SER A 183 9.13 -6.16 2.22
C SER A 183 8.80 -4.68 1.94
N SER A 184 9.86 -3.86 1.81
CA SER A 184 9.81 -2.49 1.30
C SER A 184 9.21 -2.40 -0.11
N ILE A 185 9.43 -3.41 -0.94
CA ILE A 185 8.85 -3.48 -2.29
C ILE A 185 7.33 -3.59 -2.20
N THR A 186 6.83 -4.46 -1.33
CA THR A 186 5.40 -4.58 -1.05
C THR A 186 4.84 -3.31 -0.41
N GLN A 187 5.58 -2.65 0.48
CA GLN A 187 5.17 -1.36 1.05
C GLN A 187 5.09 -0.25 -0.02
N GLY A 188 5.88 -0.34 -1.09
CA GLY A 188 5.87 0.59 -2.22
C GLY A 188 7.08 1.52 -2.25
N GLY A 189 8.24 1.06 -1.77
CA GLY A 189 9.50 1.81 -1.81
C GLY A 189 9.88 2.17 -3.24
N CYS A 190 10.33 3.40 -3.47
CA CYS A 190 10.69 3.99 -4.76
C CYS A 190 9.56 4.18 -5.78
N ALA A 191 8.31 3.85 -5.47
CA ALA A 191 7.20 4.30 -6.30
C ALA A 191 7.11 5.83 -6.25
N SER A 192 7.02 6.49 -7.41
CA SER A 192 6.95 7.96 -7.48
C SER A 192 5.67 8.53 -6.84
N ARG A 193 4.64 7.70 -6.67
CA ARG A 193 3.37 7.99 -6.00
C ARG A 193 2.65 6.69 -5.62
N PRO A 194 1.74 6.71 -4.62
CA PRO A 194 1.09 5.51 -4.10
C PRO A 194 0.38 4.67 -5.16
N GLY A 195 -0.29 5.32 -6.09
CA GLY A 195 -1.00 4.64 -7.17
C GLY A 195 -0.11 3.92 -8.19
N ASN A 196 1.21 4.01 -8.10
CA ASN A 196 2.15 3.32 -8.98
C ASN A 196 2.73 2.03 -8.40
N THR A 197 2.39 1.66 -7.15
CA THR A 197 2.74 0.34 -6.61
C THR A 197 2.04 -0.77 -7.39
N TYR A 198 2.63 -1.97 -7.44
CA TYR A 198 2.06 -3.07 -8.21
C TYR A 198 0.65 -3.44 -7.73
N GLN A 199 0.39 -3.40 -6.42
CA GLN A 199 -0.94 -3.66 -5.87
C GLN A 199 -1.96 -2.62 -6.34
N ALA A 200 -1.61 -1.34 -6.28
CA ALA A 200 -2.48 -0.26 -6.71
C ALA A 200 -2.81 -0.34 -8.22
N ILE A 201 -1.84 -0.75 -9.04
CA ILE A 201 -2.04 -0.97 -10.48
C ILE A 201 -2.99 -2.15 -10.72
N ILE A 202 -2.79 -3.30 -10.04
CA ILE A 202 -3.66 -4.47 -10.13
C ILE A 202 -5.07 -4.14 -9.65
N ASN A 203 -5.19 -3.45 -8.51
CA ASN A 203 -6.45 -2.99 -7.94
C ASN A 203 -7.26 -2.14 -8.93
N ARG A 204 -6.65 -1.11 -9.50
CA ARG A 204 -7.33 -0.25 -10.48
C ARG A 204 -7.77 -1.00 -11.73
N ARG A 205 -6.92 -1.90 -12.24
CA ARG A 205 -7.21 -2.71 -13.43
C ARG A 205 -8.45 -3.57 -13.23
N ASN A 206 -8.61 -4.14 -12.06
CA ASN A 206 -9.61 -5.16 -11.76
C ASN A 206 -10.77 -4.66 -10.89
N ASN A 207 -10.70 -3.43 -10.40
CA ASN A 207 -11.63 -2.87 -9.41
C ASN A 207 -11.81 -3.78 -8.18
N ILE A 208 -10.70 -4.29 -7.63
CA ILE A 208 -10.65 -5.20 -6.48
C ILE A 208 -10.04 -4.49 -5.27
N ASP A 209 -10.59 -4.72 -4.08
CA ASP A 209 -10.01 -4.24 -2.83
C ASP A 209 -8.73 -4.99 -2.45
N TYR A 210 -7.81 -4.36 -1.73
CA TYR A 210 -6.61 -5.01 -1.22
C TYR A 210 -6.17 -4.47 0.13
N ILE A 211 -5.40 -5.29 0.84
CA ILE A 211 -4.72 -4.96 2.09
C ILE A 211 -3.21 -5.06 1.83
N ASN A 212 -2.47 -4.00 2.15
CA ASN A 212 -1.02 -3.96 2.02
C ASN A 212 -0.36 -4.08 3.40
N LEU A 213 0.26 -5.22 3.67
CA LEU A 213 1.08 -5.49 4.84
C LEU A 213 2.56 -5.64 4.45
N GLY A 214 3.05 -4.72 3.61
CA GLY A 214 4.47 -4.55 3.34
C GLY A 214 5.14 -3.80 4.50
N PHE A 215 6.23 -4.36 5.03
CA PHE A 215 6.98 -3.80 6.16
C PHE A 215 8.45 -3.67 5.77
N SER A 216 8.86 -2.47 5.38
CA SER A 216 10.20 -2.16 4.87
C SER A 216 11.29 -2.61 5.83
N GLY A 217 12.19 -3.50 5.37
CA GLY A 217 13.29 -4.05 6.19
C GLY A 217 12.84 -4.90 7.38
N SER A 218 11.54 -5.09 7.60
CA SER A 218 10.98 -5.57 8.85
C SER A 218 10.02 -6.76 8.74
N ALA A 219 9.64 -7.17 7.53
CA ALA A 219 8.85 -8.40 7.35
C ALA A 219 9.71 -9.64 7.65
N LYS A 220 9.37 -10.40 8.69
CA LYS A 220 10.13 -11.57 9.14
C LYS A 220 9.28 -12.81 9.40
N ALA A 221 8.00 -12.78 9.02
CA ALA A 221 7.04 -13.86 9.22
C ALA A 221 7.00 -14.38 10.68
N GLU A 222 7.05 -13.46 11.64
CA GLU A 222 6.84 -13.74 13.05
C GLU A 222 5.45 -14.36 13.27
N ILE A 223 5.36 -15.29 14.20
CA ILE A 223 4.12 -16.04 14.46
C ILE A 223 2.93 -15.10 14.72
N PRO A 224 3.00 -14.08 15.59
CA PRO A 224 1.88 -13.18 15.83
C PRO A 224 1.42 -12.44 14.56
N VAL A 225 2.36 -12.08 13.66
CA VAL A 225 2.03 -11.45 12.38
C VAL A 225 1.30 -12.42 11.46
N MET A 226 1.78 -13.65 11.35
CA MET A 226 1.16 -14.66 10.49
C MET A 226 -0.21 -15.09 11.01
N GLU A 227 -0.40 -15.19 12.33
CA GLU A 227 -1.68 -15.45 12.97
C GLU A 227 -2.67 -14.30 12.77
N TYR A 228 -2.21 -13.04 12.87
CA TYR A 228 -3.02 -11.89 12.52
C TYR A 228 -3.45 -11.94 11.05
N ILE A 229 -2.53 -12.21 10.12
CA ILE A 229 -2.88 -12.34 8.70
C ILE A 229 -3.89 -13.48 8.50
N ALA A 230 -3.69 -14.63 9.15
CA ALA A 230 -4.61 -15.76 9.10
C ALA A 230 -6.00 -15.45 9.70
N SER A 231 -6.11 -14.46 10.58
CA SER A 231 -7.39 -14.01 11.13
C SER A 231 -8.19 -13.12 10.14
N ARG A 232 -7.56 -12.64 9.06
CA ARG A 232 -8.19 -11.72 8.10
C ARG A 232 -8.92 -12.49 7.01
N GLU A 233 -10.08 -11.96 6.59
CA GLU A 233 -10.75 -12.45 5.41
C GLU A 233 -10.05 -11.93 4.16
N MET A 234 -9.75 -12.83 3.21
CA MET A 234 -9.09 -12.50 1.95
C MET A 234 -9.50 -13.47 0.84
N SER A 235 -9.43 -13.02 -0.41
CA SER A 235 -9.69 -13.85 -1.59
C SER A 235 -8.43 -14.49 -2.16
N VAL A 236 -7.29 -13.84 -1.99
CA VAL A 236 -5.96 -14.31 -2.40
C VAL A 236 -4.94 -13.82 -1.37
N PHE A 237 -3.99 -14.66 -1.01
CA PHE A 237 -2.82 -14.27 -0.23
C PHE A 237 -1.59 -14.22 -1.14
N VAL A 238 -0.92 -13.05 -1.19
CA VAL A 238 0.33 -12.86 -1.91
C VAL A 238 1.46 -12.76 -0.89
N TYR A 239 2.35 -13.75 -0.89
CA TYR A 239 3.41 -13.93 0.09
C TYR A 239 4.76 -13.57 -0.52
N ASP A 240 5.19 -12.32 -0.30
CA ASP A 240 6.36 -11.65 -0.89
C ASP A 240 7.39 -11.31 0.20
N TYR A 241 7.85 -12.34 0.91
CA TYR A 241 8.58 -12.16 2.17
C TYR A 241 10.07 -12.48 2.11
N ASP A 242 10.60 -13.14 1.12
CA ASP A 242 11.96 -13.72 1.11
C ASP A 242 13.10 -12.73 1.49
N HIS A 243 12.90 -11.48 1.19
CA HIS A 243 13.92 -10.42 1.13
C HIS A 243 14.33 -9.84 2.46
N ASN A 244 13.40 -9.71 3.41
CA ASN A 244 13.66 -9.14 4.73
C ASN A 244 14.06 -10.19 5.78
N ALA A 245 14.01 -11.49 5.45
CA ALA A 245 14.59 -12.51 6.32
C ALA A 245 16.07 -12.18 6.59
N PRO A 246 16.55 -12.20 7.84
CA PRO A 246 17.93 -11.82 8.16
C PRO A 246 18.98 -12.64 7.40
N ASN A 247 18.70 -13.91 7.17
CA ASN A 247 19.54 -14.83 6.39
C ASN A 247 18.72 -15.98 5.80
N VAL A 248 19.34 -16.81 5.00
CA VAL A 248 18.69 -17.94 4.30
C VAL A 248 18.16 -19.01 5.27
N ASP A 249 18.86 -19.26 6.37
CA ASP A 249 18.44 -20.27 7.35
C ASP A 249 17.18 -19.82 8.09
N TYR A 250 17.13 -18.56 8.50
CA TYR A 250 15.92 -17.98 9.05
C TYR A 250 14.73 -18.06 8.07
N LEU A 251 14.96 -17.74 6.79
CA LEU A 251 13.92 -17.86 5.77
C LEU A 251 13.42 -19.30 5.64
N ARG A 252 14.33 -20.29 5.68
CA ARG A 252 13.99 -21.72 5.62
C ARG A 252 13.11 -22.15 6.79
N GLU A 253 13.37 -21.63 7.98
CA GLU A 253 12.59 -21.94 9.18
C GLU A 253 11.21 -21.28 9.18
N THR A 254 11.09 -20.09 8.60
CA THR A 254 9.92 -19.23 8.78
C THR A 254 8.98 -19.25 7.59
N HIS A 255 9.46 -19.41 6.36
CA HIS A 255 8.63 -19.28 5.16
C HIS A 255 7.56 -20.38 5.08
N GLU A 256 7.95 -21.63 5.20
CA GLU A 256 6.99 -22.76 5.18
C GLU A 256 6.11 -22.78 6.42
N ARG A 257 6.64 -22.39 7.59
CA ARG A 257 5.85 -22.23 8.81
C ARG A 257 4.74 -21.18 8.63
N GLY A 258 5.07 -20.00 8.08
CA GLY A 258 4.10 -18.96 7.80
C GLY A 258 3.02 -19.43 6.83
N TYR A 259 3.39 -20.11 5.75
CA TYR A 259 2.43 -20.73 4.84
C TYR A 259 1.48 -21.69 5.57
N LYS A 260 2.00 -22.58 6.44
CA LYS A 260 1.18 -23.54 7.17
C LYS A 260 0.17 -22.89 8.11
N ILE A 261 0.55 -21.81 8.81
CA ILE A 261 -0.37 -21.03 9.65
C ILE A 261 -1.56 -20.49 8.82
N ILE A 262 -1.27 -19.92 7.65
CA ILE A 262 -2.32 -19.42 6.76
C ILE A 262 -3.19 -20.56 6.24
N ARG A 263 -2.58 -21.65 5.77
CA ARG A 263 -3.29 -22.78 5.16
C ARG A 263 -4.19 -23.51 6.15
N GLU A 264 -3.78 -23.64 7.40
CA GLU A 264 -4.58 -24.25 8.46
C GLU A 264 -5.88 -23.48 8.68
N LYS A 265 -5.82 -22.16 8.65
CA LYS A 265 -7.01 -21.30 8.85
C LYS A 265 -7.86 -21.17 7.60
N HIS A 266 -7.23 -21.20 6.42
CA HIS A 266 -7.84 -21.01 5.11
C HIS A 266 -7.50 -22.20 4.18
N PRO A 267 -8.18 -23.34 4.29
CA PRO A 267 -7.82 -24.58 3.56
C PRO A 267 -7.83 -24.42 2.04
N ASP A 268 -8.71 -23.61 1.49
CA ASP A 268 -8.91 -23.46 0.03
C ASP A 268 -8.40 -22.15 -0.54
N LEU A 269 -7.80 -21.28 0.30
CA LEU A 269 -7.34 -19.96 -0.13
C LEU A 269 -6.23 -20.08 -1.20
N PRO A 270 -6.35 -19.40 -2.33
CA PRO A 270 -5.24 -19.26 -3.25
C PRO A 270 -4.06 -18.50 -2.62
N ILE A 271 -2.88 -19.12 -2.61
CA ILE A 271 -1.63 -18.52 -2.09
C ILE A 271 -0.62 -18.41 -3.23
N ILE A 272 -0.12 -17.20 -3.46
CA ILE A 272 0.89 -16.91 -4.47
C ILE A 272 2.20 -16.61 -3.76
N PHE A 273 3.18 -17.50 -3.88
CA PHE A 273 4.53 -17.26 -3.40
C PHE A 273 5.29 -16.44 -4.42
N LEU A 274 5.88 -15.33 -3.99
CA LEU A 274 6.75 -14.50 -4.81
C LEU A 274 8.18 -14.60 -4.31
N THR A 275 9.12 -14.48 -5.23
CA THR A 275 10.51 -14.14 -4.88
C THR A 275 10.81 -12.70 -5.32
N LYS A 276 11.78 -12.08 -4.69
CA LYS A 276 12.26 -10.74 -5.01
C LYS A 276 12.50 -10.59 -6.51
N PRO A 277 12.17 -9.41 -7.10
CA PRO A 277 12.64 -9.08 -8.43
C PRO A 277 14.16 -9.28 -8.54
N ASP A 278 14.57 -10.17 -9.44
CA ASP A 278 15.97 -10.48 -9.65
C ASP A 278 16.49 -9.65 -10.81
N TYR A 279 17.13 -8.54 -10.47
CA TYR A 279 17.89 -7.75 -11.41
C TYR A 279 19.35 -8.13 -11.27
N ASP A 280 19.92 -8.64 -12.33
CA ASP A 280 21.31 -9.06 -12.37
C ASP A 280 22.25 -7.84 -12.43
N ASN A 281 22.54 -7.30 -11.25
CA ASN A 281 23.54 -6.23 -11.09
C ASN A 281 24.91 -6.85 -10.77
N ASN A 282 25.42 -7.68 -11.68
CA ASN A 282 26.67 -8.44 -11.52
C ASN A 282 27.88 -7.55 -11.26
N TYR A 283 27.85 -6.27 -11.63
CA TYR A 283 28.95 -5.34 -11.41
C TYR A 283 29.09 -4.85 -9.98
N ALA A 284 28.02 -4.96 -9.16
CA ALA A 284 28.03 -4.64 -7.75
C ALA A 284 28.24 -5.89 -6.85
N ALA A 285 28.47 -7.03 -7.44
CA ALA A 285 28.54 -8.32 -6.75
C ALA A 285 29.79 -8.53 -5.88
N GLU A 286 30.68 -7.54 -5.76
CA GLU A 286 31.77 -7.56 -4.76
C GLU A 286 31.29 -7.81 -3.32
N ASN A 287 29.97 -7.70 -3.07
CA ASN A 287 29.35 -7.90 -1.76
C ASN A 287 28.54 -9.20 -1.60
N GLY A 288 28.64 -10.17 -2.50
CA GLY A 288 27.98 -11.48 -2.34
C GLY A 288 26.45 -11.46 -2.47
N TYR A 289 25.86 -10.42 -2.98
CA TYR A 289 24.40 -10.22 -3.07
C TYR A 289 23.73 -11.24 -4.00
N PHE A 290 24.37 -11.63 -5.08
CA PHE A 290 23.86 -12.56 -6.08
C PHE A 290 23.61 -13.96 -5.51
N ASP A 291 24.56 -14.50 -4.78
CA ASP A 291 24.46 -15.85 -4.18
C ASP A 291 23.31 -15.93 -3.15
N GLY A 292 23.05 -14.83 -2.45
CA GLY A 292 21.93 -14.69 -1.52
C GLY A 292 20.55 -14.80 -2.19
N ASN A 293 20.38 -14.18 -3.37
CA ASN A 293 19.10 -14.21 -4.08
C ASN A 293 18.73 -15.60 -4.58
N VAL A 294 19.69 -16.34 -5.17
CA VAL A 294 19.49 -17.72 -5.64
C VAL A 294 19.12 -18.64 -4.48
N LYS A 295 19.81 -18.53 -3.35
CA LYS A 295 19.54 -19.35 -2.16
C LYS A 295 18.16 -19.05 -1.57
N ARG A 296 17.76 -17.79 -1.50
CA ARG A 296 16.43 -17.38 -1.01
C ARG A 296 15.32 -17.88 -1.94
N ARG A 297 15.48 -17.71 -3.25
CA ARG A 297 14.57 -18.25 -4.27
C ARG A 297 14.37 -19.75 -4.10
N THR A 298 15.46 -20.49 -3.88
CA THR A 298 15.42 -21.94 -3.63
C THR A 298 14.58 -22.30 -2.41
N VAL A 299 14.65 -21.54 -1.33
CA VAL A 299 13.82 -21.76 -0.13
C VAL A 299 12.34 -21.56 -0.43
N VAL A 300 11.97 -20.45 -1.09
CA VAL A 300 10.57 -20.17 -1.45
C VAL A 300 10.01 -21.24 -2.40
N MET A 301 10.81 -21.63 -3.41
CA MET A 301 10.45 -22.70 -4.34
C MET A 301 10.27 -24.03 -3.61
N GLN A 302 11.11 -24.34 -2.61
CA GLN A 302 10.98 -25.56 -1.82
C GLN A 302 9.68 -25.58 -1.02
N THR A 303 9.26 -24.45 -0.43
CA THR A 303 7.94 -24.34 0.23
C THR A 303 6.81 -24.66 -0.75
N TYR A 304 6.86 -24.12 -1.96
CA TYR A 304 5.88 -24.40 -3.01
C TYR A 304 5.86 -25.90 -3.37
N ILE A 305 7.02 -26.50 -3.61
CA ILE A 305 7.13 -27.93 -3.95
C ILE A 305 6.58 -28.81 -2.81
N ASN A 306 6.91 -28.49 -1.56
CA ASN A 306 6.41 -29.21 -0.40
C ASN A 306 4.88 -29.14 -0.29
N ALA A 307 4.30 -27.95 -0.52
CA ALA A 307 2.86 -27.76 -0.51
C ALA A 307 2.16 -28.59 -1.62
N VAL A 308 2.69 -28.56 -2.85
CA VAL A 308 2.16 -29.36 -3.97
C VAL A 308 2.28 -30.85 -3.69
N ASN A 309 3.39 -31.33 -3.15
CA ASN A 309 3.60 -32.72 -2.79
C ASN A 309 2.68 -33.18 -1.64
N ALA A 310 2.31 -32.26 -0.74
CA ALA A 310 1.30 -32.49 0.29
C ALA A 310 -0.16 -32.48 -0.25
N GLY A 311 -0.35 -32.26 -1.54
CA GLY A 311 -1.67 -32.28 -2.20
C GLY A 311 -2.34 -30.92 -2.30
N ASP A 312 -1.70 -29.81 -1.90
CA ASP A 312 -2.28 -28.47 -2.05
C ASP A 312 -2.34 -28.09 -3.54
N ARG A 313 -3.54 -27.78 -4.03
CA ARG A 313 -3.80 -27.40 -5.42
C ARG A 313 -4.02 -25.90 -5.60
N ASN A 314 -4.04 -25.14 -4.51
CA ASN A 314 -4.29 -23.71 -4.49
C ASN A 314 -3.04 -22.89 -4.14
N VAL A 315 -1.87 -23.41 -4.45
CA VAL A 315 -0.59 -22.70 -4.36
C VAL A 315 -0.02 -22.42 -5.73
N TYR A 316 0.60 -21.27 -5.87
CA TYR A 316 1.21 -20.78 -7.10
C TYR A 316 2.56 -20.18 -6.77
N PHE A 317 3.51 -20.29 -7.70
CA PHE A 317 4.84 -19.73 -7.55
C PHE A 317 5.15 -18.78 -8.71
N ILE A 318 5.66 -17.60 -8.39
CA ILE A 318 6.17 -16.63 -9.35
C ILE A 318 7.62 -16.34 -9.02
N ASP A 319 8.50 -16.67 -9.96
CA ASP A 319 9.92 -16.37 -9.86
C ASP A 319 10.16 -14.89 -10.16
N GLY A 320 10.84 -14.18 -9.27
CA GLY A 320 11.21 -12.78 -9.43
C GLY A 320 12.07 -12.49 -10.66
N ALA A 321 12.78 -13.49 -11.18
CA ALA A 321 13.51 -13.38 -12.44
C ALA A 321 12.60 -13.11 -13.66
N GLN A 322 11.27 -13.31 -13.54
CA GLN A 322 10.32 -13.06 -14.63
C GLN A 322 9.85 -11.60 -14.70
N PHE A 323 10.14 -10.79 -13.68
CA PHE A 323 9.56 -9.45 -13.61
C PHE A 323 10.18 -8.48 -14.60
N PHE A 324 11.50 -8.56 -14.80
CA PHE A 324 12.21 -7.59 -15.62
C PHE A 324 12.87 -8.27 -16.82
N ASN A 325 12.73 -7.67 -17.99
CA ASN A 325 13.46 -8.11 -19.17
C ASN A 325 14.91 -7.64 -19.06
N ILE A 326 15.82 -8.39 -19.68
CA ILE A 326 17.25 -8.09 -19.64
C ILE A 326 17.59 -6.70 -20.19
N ASP A 327 16.84 -6.24 -21.20
CA ASP A 327 17.05 -4.94 -21.85
C ASP A 327 16.46 -3.75 -21.07
N GLU A 328 15.63 -4.02 -20.03
CA GLU A 328 14.91 -2.99 -19.26
C GLU A 328 15.28 -3.02 -17.77
N GLY A 329 16.07 -3.99 -17.33
CA GLY A 329 16.31 -4.26 -15.92
C GLY A 329 16.84 -3.07 -15.15
N ASP A 330 17.77 -2.31 -15.74
CA ASP A 330 18.34 -1.09 -15.14
C ASP A 330 17.32 0.03 -14.98
N CYS A 331 16.37 0.16 -15.91
CA CYS A 331 15.26 1.12 -15.79
C CYS A 331 14.20 0.69 -14.78
N CYS A 332 14.15 -0.61 -14.43
CA CYS A 332 13.17 -1.17 -13.53
C CYS A 332 13.53 -1.02 -12.05
N VAL A 333 14.76 -0.68 -11.70
CA VAL A 333 15.22 -0.51 -10.32
C VAL A 333 15.80 0.89 -10.09
N ALA A 334 15.56 1.43 -8.89
CA ALA A 334 16.00 2.77 -8.52
C ALA A 334 17.39 2.77 -7.84
N ASP A 335 17.70 1.72 -7.10
CA ASP A 335 18.89 1.59 -6.24
C ASP A 335 19.52 0.19 -6.29
N GLY A 336 19.24 -0.55 -7.34
CA GLY A 336 19.67 -1.95 -7.51
C GLY A 336 18.81 -2.96 -6.71
N CYS A 337 17.77 -2.50 -6.00
CA CYS A 337 16.88 -3.33 -5.18
C CYS A 337 15.40 -2.98 -5.39
N HIS A 338 15.04 -1.71 -5.19
CA HIS A 338 13.66 -1.27 -5.20
C HIS A 338 13.18 -0.92 -6.61
N PRO A 339 11.98 -1.38 -7.01
CA PRO A 339 11.45 -1.09 -8.32
C PRO A 339 11.16 0.41 -8.52
N THR A 340 11.45 0.91 -9.72
CA THR A 340 10.89 2.17 -10.23
C THR A 340 9.41 1.99 -10.60
N ASP A 341 8.73 3.05 -11.06
CA ASP A 341 7.36 2.93 -11.59
C ASP A 341 7.27 1.91 -12.74
N LEU A 342 8.30 1.82 -13.59
CA LEU A 342 8.36 0.81 -14.65
C LEU A 342 8.47 -0.59 -14.05
N GLY A 343 9.35 -0.78 -13.06
CA GLY A 343 9.50 -2.05 -12.36
C GLY A 343 8.19 -2.50 -11.70
N PHE A 344 7.52 -1.62 -10.98
CA PHE A 344 6.21 -1.90 -10.39
C PHE A 344 5.15 -2.24 -11.45
N LYS A 345 5.17 -1.57 -12.60
CA LYS A 345 4.27 -1.89 -13.71
C LYS A 345 4.53 -3.31 -14.25
N ARG A 346 5.81 -3.70 -14.42
CA ARG A 346 6.18 -5.05 -14.85
C ARG A 346 5.75 -6.11 -13.82
N MET A 347 6.00 -5.86 -12.53
CA MET A 347 5.49 -6.74 -11.47
C MET A 347 3.97 -6.85 -11.51
N ALA A 348 3.26 -5.73 -11.69
CA ALA A 348 1.79 -5.74 -11.78
C ALA A 348 1.28 -6.53 -12.99
N ASP A 349 2.00 -6.59 -14.10
CA ASP A 349 1.60 -7.38 -15.25
C ASP A 349 1.74 -8.88 -14.96
N VAL A 350 2.85 -9.31 -14.39
CA VAL A 350 3.09 -10.74 -14.08
C VAL A 350 2.17 -11.23 -12.96
N ILE A 351 2.16 -10.52 -11.82
CA ILE A 351 1.38 -10.90 -10.63
C ILE A 351 -0.12 -10.77 -10.94
N GLY A 352 -0.54 -9.69 -11.61
CA GLY A 352 -1.92 -9.45 -11.97
C GLY A 352 -2.47 -10.53 -12.90
N ASN A 353 -1.70 -10.96 -13.90
CA ASN A 353 -2.11 -12.07 -14.76
C ASN A 353 -2.32 -13.37 -13.98
N GLN A 354 -1.53 -13.64 -12.95
CA GLN A 354 -1.74 -14.82 -12.10
C GLN A 354 -2.98 -14.65 -11.22
N ILE A 355 -3.18 -13.47 -10.64
CA ILE A 355 -4.38 -13.15 -9.85
C ILE A 355 -5.64 -13.30 -10.71
N ASP A 356 -5.64 -12.77 -11.94
CA ASP A 356 -6.78 -12.89 -12.86
C ASP A 356 -7.13 -14.36 -13.17
N ARG A 357 -6.12 -15.22 -13.33
CA ARG A 357 -6.32 -16.67 -13.52
C ARG A 357 -6.92 -17.35 -12.29
N VAL A 358 -6.49 -16.95 -11.13
CA VAL A 358 -6.99 -17.47 -9.85
C VAL A 358 -8.43 -17.05 -9.63
N LEU A 359 -8.75 -15.77 -9.78
CA LEU A 359 -10.08 -15.22 -9.54
C LEU A 359 -11.14 -15.75 -10.50
N ARG A 360 -10.78 -16.12 -11.71
CA ARG A 360 -11.72 -16.79 -12.68
C ARG A 360 -12.12 -18.19 -12.25
N ARG A 361 -11.47 -18.77 -11.25
CA ARG A 361 -11.75 -20.12 -10.73
C ARG A 361 -12.58 -20.10 -9.45
N LEU A 362 -12.67 -18.93 -8.80
CA LEU A 362 -13.54 -18.66 -7.67
C LEU A 362 -14.95 -18.29 -8.14
#